data_b6f8d4666ad48021cea8a440f2dda3a2
#
_entry.id   b6f8d4666ad48021cea8a440f2dda3a2
#
_cell.length_a   1.000
_cell.length_b   1.000
_cell.length_c   1.000
_cell.angle_alpha   90.00
_cell.angle_beta   90.00
_cell.angle_gamma   90.00
#
_symmetry.space_group_name_H-M   'P 1'
#
loop_
_entity.id
_entity.type
_entity.pdbx_description
1 polymer ?
#
loop_
_entity_poly.entity_id
_entity_poly.type
_entity_poly.pdbx_seq_one_letter_code
_entity_poly.pdbx_strand_id
1 'polypeptide(L)'
;QGDNIQYEATITASNPIGLLYGAYELIRLQNTDAYNTGSGNQQNFSKAIDETEKPQVGLRILNHWDNLDGSIERGYAGKSIFKWEEIKLGKKGKGGSISKSLHDRLITYARANASLGINGSVLNNVNASPKMMTAEYINKVKVIANILRPYGIRVYLSINFASPMALGYTKTADPLDKKVQQWWQKKAKEIYATIPDFGGFLVKANSEGQPGPGDYHRTHADGANMLADAVKPYGGIIMWRSFVYGANHKGEDRVKQAVSEFKDMDGKFRDNVILQSKNGPLDFQPREPYAPIFDNIKKTPQIAELQITQEYLGQSKHLTYLAPMWKEFFGFVNPSKLVGISGVANIGDDANWCGHPFSQANWYAFGRLAWNPSLSAEEIAHEWLVQTYENQDEKFTKPVEMMMMTSREACVNYMMPL
;
A
#
# COMPACT_ATOMS: atom_id res chain seq x y z
N GLN A 1 8.13 -52.14 -5.74
CA GLN A 1 8.01 -51.20 -6.90
C GLN A 1 7.00 -50.17 -6.45
N GLY A 2 7.50 -49.03 -5.96
CA GLY A 2 6.64 -47.89 -5.63
C GLY A 2 6.27 -47.19 -6.94
N ASP A 3 4.99 -47.10 -7.23
CA ASP A 3 4.51 -46.28 -8.34
C ASP A 3 4.99 -44.83 -8.10
N ASN A 4 5.85 -44.36 -8.97
CA ASN A 4 6.23 -42.95 -9.02
C ASN A 4 5.00 -42.20 -9.55
N ILE A 5 4.18 -41.70 -8.63
CA ILE A 5 3.06 -40.82 -8.98
C ILE A 5 3.69 -39.50 -9.44
N GLN A 6 3.60 -39.24 -10.72
CA GLN A 6 4.07 -38.00 -11.33
C GLN A 6 2.91 -36.99 -11.26
N TYR A 7 3.06 -35.92 -10.51
CA TYR A 7 2.08 -34.82 -10.47
C TYR A 7 2.40 -33.82 -11.57
N GLU A 8 1.41 -33.45 -12.34
CA GLU A 8 1.51 -32.38 -13.32
C GLU A 8 0.64 -31.21 -12.86
N ALA A 9 1.19 -30.00 -12.83
CA ALA A 9 0.46 -28.77 -12.56
C ALA A 9 0.55 -27.84 -13.76
N THR A 10 -0.61 -27.40 -14.24
CA THR A 10 -0.68 -26.42 -15.34
C THR A 10 -1.21 -25.09 -14.79
N ILE A 11 -0.45 -24.03 -15.02
CA ILE A 11 -0.84 -22.67 -14.66
C ILE A 11 -1.14 -21.88 -15.93
N THR A 12 -2.35 -21.36 -16.05
CA THR A 12 -2.76 -20.50 -17.16
C THR A 12 -3.11 -19.11 -16.66
N ALA A 13 -2.81 -18.08 -17.42
CA ALA A 13 -3.16 -16.70 -17.06
C ALA A 13 -3.36 -15.82 -18.30
N SER A 14 -4.15 -14.77 -18.16
CA SER A 14 -4.41 -13.79 -19.24
C SER A 14 -3.23 -12.86 -19.53
N ASN A 15 -2.22 -12.83 -18.64
CA ASN A 15 -1.03 -12.00 -18.79
C ASN A 15 0.17 -12.62 -18.03
N PRO A 16 1.41 -12.25 -18.36
CA PRO A 16 2.61 -12.84 -17.75
C PRO A 16 2.68 -12.76 -16.23
N ILE A 17 2.19 -11.68 -15.63
CA ILE A 17 2.26 -11.53 -14.16
C ILE A 17 1.28 -12.49 -13.47
N GLY A 18 0.19 -12.85 -14.11
CA GLY A 18 -0.75 -13.85 -13.60
C GLY A 18 -0.11 -15.23 -13.48
N LEU A 19 0.84 -15.58 -14.36
CA LEU A 19 1.61 -16.84 -14.23
C LEU A 19 2.47 -16.83 -12.96
N LEU A 20 3.09 -15.69 -12.63
CA LEU A 20 3.86 -15.54 -11.40
C LEU A 20 2.95 -15.66 -10.16
N TYR A 21 1.78 -15.01 -10.18
CA TYR A 21 0.81 -15.14 -9.09
C TYR A 21 0.33 -16.57 -8.93
N GLY A 22 0.00 -17.27 -10.01
CA GLY A 22 -0.39 -18.68 -9.97
C GLY A 22 0.71 -19.61 -9.45
N ALA A 23 1.98 -19.34 -9.77
CA ALA A 23 3.11 -20.09 -9.22
C ALA A 23 3.23 -19.89 -7.70
N TYR A 24 3.07 -18.67 -7.20
CA TYR A 24 3.07 -18.41 -5.76
C TYR A 24 1.85 -19.02 -5.07
N GLU A 25 0.70 -19.02 -5.72
CA GLU A 25 -0.50 -19.66 -5.21
C GLU A 25 -0.30 -21.17 -5.06
N LEU A 26 0.27 -21.83 -6.07
CA LEU A 26 0.60 -23.25 -6.00
C LEU A 26 1.55 -23.56 -4.83
N ILE A 27 2.59 -22.73 -4.62
CA ILE A 27 3.52 -22.86 -3.49
C ILE A 27 2.75 -22.69 -2.15
N ARG A 28 1.86 -21.71 -2.05
CA ARG A 28 1.04 -21.48 -0.87
C ARG A 28 0.17 -22.70 -0.56
N LEU A 29 -0.52 -23.24 -1.56
CA LEU A 29 -1.36 -24.43 -1.41
C LEU A 29 -0.55 -25.64 -0.94
N GLN A 30 0.68 -25.81 -1.45
CA GLN A 30 1.59 -26.86 -0.99
C GLN A 30 2.01 -26.69 0.47
N ASN A 31 2.28 -25.45 0.88
CA ASN A 31 2.80 -25.16 2.22
C ASN A 31 1.71 -25.11 3.30
N THR A 32 0.45 -24.92 2.93
CA THR A 32 -0.66 -24.78 3.88
C THR A 32 -1.50 -26.04 4.07
N ASP A 33 -1.07 -27.17 3.51
CA ASP A 33 -1.78 -28.45 3.57
C ASP A 33 -3.23 -28.47 3.07
N ALA A 34 -3.68 -27.42 2.41
CA ALA A 34 -5.04 -27.38 1.88
C ALA A 34 -5.37 -28.61 1.03
N TYR A 35 -4.35 -29.31 0.53
CA TYR A 35 -4.46 -30.49 -0.35
C TYR A 35 -3.48 -31.61 0.04
N ASN A 36 -2.91 -31.61 1.23
CA ASN A 36 -1.87 -32.57 1.61
C ASN A 36 -2.45 -33.75 2.40
N THR A 37 -2.14 -34.99 2.02
CA THR A 37 -2.59 -36.22 2.69
C THR A 37 -1.47 -37.09 3.21
N GLY A 38 -0.22 -36.62 3.23
CA GLY A 38 0.93 -37.44 3.58
C GLY A 38 1.57 -37.06 4.90
N SER A 39 1.74 -38.01 5.82
CA SER A 39 2.68 -37.88 6.93
C SER A 39 4.10 -38.16 6.45
N GLY A 40 5.01 -37.18 6.52
CA GLY A 40 6.42 -37.33 6.17
C GLY A 40 6.85 -36.50 4.95
N ASN A 41 8.12 -36.63 4.57
CA ASN A 41 8.80 -35.84 3.51
C ASN A 41 8.24 -35.96 2.08
N GLN A 42 7.06 -36.52 1.87
CA GLN A 42 6.37 -36.56 0.59
C GLN A 42 5.09 -35.73 0.66
N GLN A 43 5.17 -34.54 0.15
CA GLN A 43 4.00 -33.66 -0.05
C GLN A 43 3.23 -34.16 -1.28
N ASN A 44 2.13 -34.86 -1.07
CA ASN A 44 1.25 -35.32 -2.13
C ASN A 44 -0.07 -34.55 -2.08
N PHE A 45 -0.46 -33.96 -3.20
CA PHE A 45 -1.80 -33.38 -3.35
C PHE A 45 -2.85 -34.50 -3.30
N SER A 46 -3.82 -34.43 -2.41
CA SER A 46 -4.88 -35.44 -2.27
C SER A 46 -5.99 -35.30 -3.28
N LYS A 47 -6.09 -34.14 -3.92
CA LYS A 47 -7.14 -33.84 -4.93
C LYS A 47 -6.52 -33.09 -6.10
N ALA A 48 -7.11 -33.28 -7.29
CA ALA A 48 -6.83 -32.40 -8.41
C ALA A 48 -7.25 -30.96 -8.02
N ILE A 49 -6.34 -30.01 -8.24
CA ILE A 49 -6.61 -28.58 -8.06
C ILE A 49 -7.19 -28.10 -9.39
N ASP A 50 -8.40 -27.53 -9.35
CA ASP A 50 -9.03 -26.84 -10.48
C ASP A 50 -9.60 -25.51 -9.94
N GLU A 51 -8.73 -24.53 -9.85
CA GLU A 51 -9.06 -23.23 -9.25
C GLU A 51 -8.80 -22.10 -10.24
N THR A 52 -9.69 -21.13 -10.25
CA THR A 52 -9.54 -19.88 -11.00
C THR A 52 -9.66 -18.71 -10.05
N GLU A 53 -8.57 -17.97 -9.94
CA GLU A 53 -8.49 -16.82 -9.05
C GLU A 53 -8.27 -15.50 -9.81
N LYS A 54 -8.88 -14.45 -9.30
CA LYS A 54 -8.63 -13.08 -9.73
C LYS A 54 -8.78 -12.12 -8.55
N PRO A 55 -7.98 -11.04 -8.49
CA PRO A 55 -8.14 -10.05 -7.43
C PRO A 55 -9.48 -9.32 -7.57
N GLN A 56 -10.14 -9.04 -6.44
CA GLN A 56 -11.40 -8.29 -6.42
C GLN A 56 -11.21 -6.81 -6.77
N VAL A 57 -10.04 -6.23 -6.44
CA VAL A 57 -9.73 -4.83 -6.71
C VAL A 57 -8.50 -4.69 -7.60
N GLY A 58 -8.50 -3.68 -8.46
CA GLY A 58 -7.43 -3.44 -9.41
C GLY A 58 -6.12 -2.96 -8.77
N LEU A 59 -6.22 -2.12 -7.75
CA LEU A 59 -5.08 -1.50 -7.07
C LEU A 59 -4.89 -2.11 -5.69
N ARG A 60 -3.71 -2.67 -5.44
CA ARG A 60 -3.29 -3.26 -4.16
C ARG A 60 -1.92 -2.70 -3.82
N ILE A 61 -1.90 -1.61 -3.04
CA ILE A 61 -0.76 -0.70 -2.97
C ILE A 61 -0.24 -0.60 -1.54
N LEU A 62 1.08 -0.67 -1.38
CA LEU A 62 1.74 -0.27 -0.13
C LEU A 62 2.12 1.20 -0.19
N ASN A 63 1.78 1.94 0.87
CA ASN A 63 2.20 3.32 1.07
C ASN A 63 3.32 3.36 2.10
N HIS A 64 4.52 3.62 1.67
CA HIS A 64 5.64 3.81 2.58
C HIS A 64 5.69 5.25 3.09
N TRP A 65 5.84 5.40 4.40
CA TRP A 65 6.08 6.71 5.01
C TRP A 65 7.57 6.94 5.25
N ASP A 66 8.35 6.59 4.25
CA ASP A 66 9.80 6.62 4.25
C ASP A 66 10.29 8.01 3.83
N ASN A 67 11.21 8.59 4.62
CA ASN A 67 11.82 9.88 4.35
C ASN A 67 13.12 9.73 3.56
N LEU A 68 13.56 10.83 2.93
CA LEU A 68 14.78 10.83 2.12
C LEU A 68 16.07 10.65 2.93
N ASP A 69 16.03 10.89 4.24
CA ASP A 69 17.12 10.67 5.18
C ASP A 69 17.19 9.23 5.71
N GLY A 70 16.29 8.34 5.22
CA GLY A 70 16.23 6.95 5.62
C GLY A 70 15.42 6.68 6.89
N SER A 71 14.85 7.70 7.54
CA SER A 71 13.90 7.51 8.62
C SER A 71 12.53 7.07 8.07
N ILE A 72 11.71 6.43 8.91
CA ILE A 72 10.34 6.07 8.59
C ILE A 72 9.42 6.74 9.61
N GLU A 73 8.51 7.58 9.15
CA GLU A 73 7.51 8.18 10.01
C GLU A 73 6.46 7.13 10.38
N ARG A 74 6.19 6.97 11.68
CA ARG A 74 5.28 5.93 12.20
C ARG A 74 5.66 4.49 11.80
N GLY A 75 6.89 4.27 11.32
CA GLY A 75 7.45 2.95 11.08
C GLY A 75 8.19 2.43 12.31
N TYR A 76 8.04 1.16 12.62
CA TYR A 76 8.63 0.55 13.83
C TYR A 76 9.54 -0.63 13.50
N ALA A 77 10.03 -0.67 12.25
CA ALA A 77 10.79 -1.79 11.67
C ALA A 77 12.23 -1.40 11.27
N GLY A 78 12.81 -0.43 11.95
CA GLY A 78 14.14 0.07 11.64
C GLY A 78 14.13 1.25 10.66
N LYS A 79 15.14 1.34 9.78
CA LYS A 79 15.24 2.37 8.75
C LYS A 79 14.63 1.94 7.43
N SER A 80 14.41 2.90 6.56
CA SER A 80 13.90 2.66 5.20
C SER A 80 14.72 1.61 4.45
N ILE A 81 14.00 0.75 3.73
CA ILE A 81 14.63 -0.15 2.74
C ILE A 81 15.02 0.58 1.46
N PHE A 82 14.50 1.79 1.23
CA PHE A 82 14.85 2.64 0.09
C PHE A 82 16.04 3.53 0.44
N LYS A 83 17.24 2.99 0.36
CA LYS A 83 18.47 3.67 0.74
C LYS A 83 18.97 4.55 -0.40
N TRP A 84 18.40 5.75 -0.49
CA TRP A 84 18.64 6.70 -1.58
C TRP A 84 20.12 7.06 -1.77
N GLU A 85 20.89 7.10 -0.70
CA GLU A 85 22.32 7.39 -0.71
C GLU A 85 23.19 6.26 -1.29
N GLU A 86 22.69 5.03 -1.27
CA GLU A 86 23.36 3.87 -1.88
C GLU A 86 23.11 3.77 -3.39
N ILE A 87 22.14 4.51 -3.93
CA ILE A 87 21.87 4.53 -5.35
C ILE A 87 22.80 5.53 -6.03
N LYS A 88 23.79 5.02 -6.73
CA LYS A 88 24.80 5.83 -7.45
C LYS A 88 24.36 6.00 -8.89
N LEU A 89 24.16 7.25 -9.31
CA LEU A 89 23.85 7.56 -10.70
C LEU A 89 25.13 7.65 -11.53
N GLY A 90 25.06 7.15 -12.76
CA GLY A 90 26.15 7.25 -13.73
C GLY A 90 26.35 8.68 -14.23
N LYS A 91 27.37 8.89 -15.10
CA LYS A 91 27.65 10.19 -15.71
C LYS A 91 26.40 10.76 -16.40
N LYS A 92 26.10 12.03 -16.15
CA LYS A 92 24.92 12.75 -16.66
C LYS A 92 23.58 12.13 -16.19
N GLY A 93 23.55 11.45 -15.05
CA GLY A 93 22.33 10.83 -14.50
C GLY A 93 21.84 9.61 -15.30
N LYS A 94 22.61 9.11 -16.25
CA LYS A 94 22.24 7.93 -17.06
C LYS A 94 22.71 6.65 -16.35
N GLY A 95 21.78 5.70 -16.21
CA GLY A 95 22.02 4.45 -15.49
C GLY A 95 22.21 4.70 -13.98
N GLY A 96 22.10 3.68 -13.21
CA GLY A 96 22.35 3.71 -11.77
C GLY A 96 22.82 2.34 -11.33
N SER A 97 23.65 2.31 -10.29
CA SER A 97 24.08 1.09 -9.62
C SER A 97 23.70 1.18 -8.14
N ILE A 98 23.47 0.03 -7.57
CA ILE A 98 23.21 -0.13 -6.13
C ILE A 98 24.11 -1.23 -5.59
N SER A 99 24.29 -1.27 -4.27
CA SER A 99 25.01 -2.37 -3.62
C SER A 99 24.26 -3.70 -3.84
N LYS A 100 25.02 -4.81 -3.85
CA LYS A 100 24.40 -6.14 -3.94
C LYS A 100 23.41 -6.38 -2.79
N SER A 101 23.74 -5.95 -1.59
CA SER A 101 22.90 -6.09 -0.42
C SER A 101 21.56 -5.35 -0.58
N LEU A 102 21.59 -4.11 -1.06
CA LEU A 102 20.36 -3.35 -1.33
C LEU A 102 19.55 -3.98 -2.46
N HIS A 103 20.21 -4.43 -3.53
CA HIS A 103 19.53 -5.13 -4.63
C HIS A 103 18.80 -6.38 -4.14
N ASP A 104 19.50 -7.25 -3.38
CA ASP A 104 18.92 -8.49 -2.87
C ASP A 104 17.75 -8.20 -1.90
N ARG A 105 17.86 -7.15 -1.07
CA ARG A 105 16.77 -6.71 -0.19
C ARG A 105 15.54 -6.28 -0.98
N LEU A 106 15.71 -5.50 -2.04
CA LEU A 106 14.60 -5.04 -2.91
C LEU A 106 13.99 -6.19 -3.72
N ILE A 107 14.78 -7.17 -4.16
CA ILE A 107 14.27 -8.39 -4.80
C ILE A 107 13.42 -9.19 -3.80
N THR A 108 13.88 -9.37 -2.56
CA THR A 108 13.13 -10.10 -1.53
C THR A 108 11.82 -9.38 -1.22
N TYR A 109 11.84 -8.04 -1.10
CA TYR A 109 10.64 -7.23 -0.96
C TYR A 109 9.67 -7.41 -2.15
N ALA A 110 10.18 -7.39 -3.37
CA ALA A 110 9.37 -7.58 -4.57
C ALA A 110 8.72 -8.96 -4.63
N ARG A 111 9.47 -10.01 -4.29
CA ARG A 111 8.97 -11.39 -4.22
C ARG A 111 7.88 -11.56 -3.17
N ALA A 112 8.10 -11.02 -1.97
CA ALA A 112 7.11 -11.05 -0.89
C ALA A 112 5.80 -10.36 -1.29
N ASN A 113 5.88 -9.20 -1.95
CA ASN A 113 4.68 -8.51 -2.45
C ASN A 113 3.99 -9.27 -3.61
N ALA A 114 4.76 -9.79 -4.56
CA ALA A 114 4.20 -10.56 -5.67
C ALA A 114 3.51 -11.85 -5.20
N SER A 115 4.06 -12.52 -4.16
CA SER A 115 3.44 -13.73 -3.58
C SER A 115 2.06 -13.46 -2.95
N LEU A 116 1.76 -12.20 -2.67
CA LEU A 116 0.48 -11.73 -2.12
C LEU A 116 -0.37 -10.97 -3.16
N GLY A 117 0.11 -10.84 -4.39
CA GLY A 117 -0.56 -10.09 -5.44
C GLY A 117 -0.57 -8.58 -5.23
N ILE A 118 0.27 -8.02 -4.35
CA ILE A 118 0.46 -6.57 -4.21
C ILE A 118 1.13 -6.04 -5.48
N ASN A 119 0.52 -5.04 -6.13
CA ASN A 119 0.91 -4.58 -7.45
C ASN A 119 1.33 -3.10 -7.52
N GLY A 120 1.45 -2.44 -6.37
CA GLY A 120 1.90 -1.05 -6.31
C GLY A 120 2.68 -0.72 -5.04
N SER A 121 3.61 0.22 -5.14
CA SER A 121 4.38 0.73 -4.02
C SER A 121 4.60 2.24 -4.16
N VAL A 122 4.12 3.01 -3.19
CA VAL A 122 4.46 4.42 -3.02
C VAL A 122 5.74 4.47 -2.19
N LEU A 123 6.83 5.00 -2.76
CA LEU A 123 8.18 4.82 -2.21
C LEU A 123 8.56 5.80 -1.11
N ASN A 124 7.75 6.82 -0.86
CA ASN A 124 8.10 7.88 0.09
C ASN A 124 6.91 8.41 0.87
N ASN A 125 7.24 9.06 1.98
CA ASN A 125 6.28 9.60 2.94
C ASN A 125 5.28 10.57 2.31
N VAL A 126 4.04 10.53 2.78
CA VAL A 126 2.98 11.50 2.42
C VAL A 126 3.33 12.94 2.84
N ASN A 127 4.17 13.12 3.87
CA ASN A 127 4.82 14.40 4.19
C ASN A 127 6.02 14.61 3.26
N ALA A 128 5.74 14.70 1.97
CA ALA A 128 6.73 14.55 0.93
C ALA A 128 7.70 15.74 0.82
N SER A 129 8.98 15.45 0.67
CA SER A 129 9.99 16.44 0.33
C SER A 129 9.85 16.86 -1.13
N PRO A 130 9.87 18.19 -1.44
CA PRO A 130 9.91 18.68 -2.82
C PRO A 130 11.11 18.13 -3.63
N LYS A 131 12.21 17.76 -2.96
CA LYS A 131 13.40 17.16 -3.60
C LYS A 131 13.08 15.89 -4.38
N MET A 132 12.02 15.15 -4.02
CA MET A 132 11.59 13.97 -4.76
C MET A 132 11.27 14.27 -6.23
N MET A 133 10.89 15.51 -6.56
CA MET A 133 10.62 15.95 -7.93
C MET A 133 11.87 16.43 -8.70
N THR A 134 13.07 16.30 -8.14
CA THR A 134 14.30 16.62 -8.87
C THR A 134 14.68 15.50 -9.84
N ALA A 135 15.42 15.83 -10.90
CA ALA A 135 15.91 14.85 -11.86
C ALA A 135 16.79 13.76 -11.20
N GLU A 136 17.56 14.14 -10.17
CA GLU A 136 18.37 13.19 -9.40
C GLU A 136 17.48 12.08 -8.80
N TYR A 137 16.47 12.46 -8.00
CA TYR A 137 15.62 11.49 -7.32
C TYR A 137 14.77 10.68 -8.30
N ILE A 138 14.24 11.29 -9.38
CA ILE A 138 13.50 10.56 -10.41
C ILE A 138 14.38 9.47 -11.07
N ASN A 139 15.68 9.75 -11.32
CA ASN A 139 16.60 8.73 -11.83
C ASN A 139 16.92 7.64 -10.78
N LYS A 140 16.98 7.96 -9.49
CA LYS A 140 17.09 6.95 -8.42
C LYS A 140 15.82 6.09 -8.33
N VAL A 141 14.64 6.70 -8.42
CA VAL A 141 13.36 5.97 -8.50
C VAL A 141 13.33 4.99 -9.68
N LYS A 142 13.87 5.37 -10.84
CA LYS A 142 13.99 4.47 -12.00
C LYS A 142 14.75 3.20 -11.68
N VAL A 143 15.81 3.28 -10.89
CA VAL A 143 16.60 2.08 -10.49
C VAL A 143 15.72 1.12 -9.69
N ILE A 144 14.97 1.64 -8.71
CA ILE A 144 14.04 0.84 -7.92
C ILE A 144 12.91 0.30 -8.81
N ALA A 145 12.31 1.13 -9.66
CA ALA A 145 11.23 0.72 -10.57
C ALA A 145 11.65 -0.45 -11.46
N ASN A 146 12.89 -0.44 -11.98
CA ASN A 146 13.41 -1.53 -12.80
C ASN A 146 13.56 -2.86 -12.05
N ILE A 147 13.80 -2.80 -10.72
CA ILE A 147 13.87 -4.00 -9.86
C ILE A 147 12.47 -4.54 -9.57
N LEU A 148 11.50 -3.66 -9.32
CA LEU A 148 10.15 -4.05 -8.92
C LEU A 148 9.26 -4.50 -10.10
N ARG A 149 9.49 -3.93 -11.29
CA ARG A 149 8.68 -4.17 -12.51
C ARG A 149 8.53 -5.63 -12.90
N PRO A 150 9.59 -6.48 -12.90
CA PRO A 150 9.45 -7.89 -13.24
C PRO A 150 8.49 -8.67 -12.33
N TYR A 151 8.22 -8.13 -11.14
CA TYR A 151 7.30 -8.70 -10.16
C TYR A 151 5.89 -8.10 -10.22
N GLY A 152 5.60 -7.31 -11.27
CA GLY A 152 4.30 -6.68 -11.48
C GLY A 152 4.01 -5.51 -10.54
N ILE A 153 5.03 -4.99 -9.84
CA ILE A 153 4.87 -3.89 -8.89
C ILE A 153 5.20 -2.57 -9.58
N ARG A 154 4.19 -1.73 -9.68
CA ARG A 154 4.29 -0.38 -10.24
C ARG A 154 4.70 0.59 -9.13
N VAL A 155 5.60 1.54 -9.45
CA VAL A 155 6.01 2.57 -8.49
C VAL A 155 5.14 3.81 -8.59
N TYR A 156 4.87 4.39 -7.42
CA TYR A 156 4.17 5.65 -7.21
C TYR A 156 5.02 6.54 -6.32
N LEU A 157 4.75 7.84 -6.32
CA LEU A 157 5.42 8.78 -5.42
C LEU A 157 4.40 9.65 -4.69
N SER A 158 4.64 9.88 -3.40
CA SER A 158 4.01 11.00 -2.71
C SER A 158 4.67 12.31 -3.13
N ILE A 159 3.87 13.36 -3.30
CA ILE A 159 4.38 14.68 -3.70
C ILE A 159 4.04 15.76 -2.68
N ASN A 160 4.92 16.73 -2.56
CA ASN A 160 4.59 18.00 -1.93
C ASN A 160 3.85 18.87 -2.96
N PHE A 161 2.64 19.32 -2.63
CA PHE A 161 1.79 20.07 -3.55
C PHE A 161 2.47 21.37 -4.05
N ALA A 162 3.24 22.01 -3.19
CA ALA A 162 3.97 23.24 -3.51
C ALA A 162 5.36 22.98 -4.13
N SER A 163 5.67 21.78 -4.63
CA SER A 163 6.97 21.46 -5.24
C SER A 163 7.46 22.48 -6.28
N PRO A 164 6.63 22.99 -7.22
CA PRO A 164 7.13 23.97 -8.20
C PRO A 164 7.62 25.26 -7.54
N MET A 165 6.93 25.73 -6.50
CA MET A 165 7.32 26.92 -5.74
C MET A 165 8.53 26.63 -4.83
N ALA A 166 8.51 25.54 -4.10
CA ALA A 166 9.57 25.16 -3.17
C ALA A 166 10.91 24.87 -3.87
N LEU A 167 10.87 24.45 -5.13
CA LEU A 167 12.06 24.25 -5.98
C LEU A 167 12.46 25.52 -6.78
N GLY A 168 11.78 26.64 -6.56
CA GLY A 168 12.13 27.94 -7.17
C GLY A 168 11.70 28.14 -8.62
N TYR A 169 10.81 27.30 -9.16
CA TYR A 169 10.34 27.42 -10.55
C TYR A 169 9.15 28.35 -10.72
N THR A 170 8.31 28.50 -9.70
CA THR A 170 7.15 29.37 -9.70
C THR A 170 7.12 30.24 -8.45
N LYS A 171 6.36 31.35 -8.48
CA LYS A 171 6.16 32.23 -7.31
C LYS A 171 4.97 31.80 -6.45
N THR A 172 4.18 30.85 -6.91
CA THR A 172 2.96 30.35 -6.30
C THR A 172 2.84 28.85 -6.57
N ALA A 173 1.97 28.17 -5.82
CA ALA A 173 1.52 26.83 -6.13
C ALA A 173 -0.01 26.78 -6.36
N ASP A 174 -0.65 27.94 -6.67
CA ASP A 174 -2.07 27.98 -7.03
C ASP A 174 -2.35 27.04 -8.20
N PRO A 175 -3.24 26.04 -8.07
CA PRO A 175 -3.53 25.07 -9.12
C PRO A 175 -4.15 25.67 -10.37
N LEU A 176 -4.69 26.87 -10.30
CA LEU A 176 -5.24 27.59 -11.45
C LEU A 176 -4.22 28.50 -12.14
N ASP A 177 -3.03 28.67 -11.59
CA ASP A 177 -1.95 29.41 -12.26
C ASP A 177 -1.38 28.59 -13.43
N LYS A 178 -1.36 29.19 -14.62
CA LYS A 178 -0.90 28.52 -15.84
C LYS A 178 0.55 28.04 -15.78
N LYS A 179 1.44 28.78 -15.10
CA LYS A 179 2.85 28.38 -14.97
C LYS A 179 3.00 27.15 -14.05
N VAL A 180 2.19 27.08 -13.00
CA VAL A 180 2.13 25.90 -12.12
C VAL A 180 1.63 24.68 -12.87
N GLN A 181 0.54 24.82 -13.64
CA GLN A 181 -0.01 23.75 -14.51
C GLN A 181 1.03 23.26 -15.52
N GLN A 182 1.69 24.20 -16.24
CA GLN A 182 2.73 23.87 -17.21
C GLN A 182 3.93 23.17 -16.58
N TRP A 183 4.32 23.58 -15.36
CA TRP A 183 5.41 22.91 -14.64
C TRP A 183 5.07 21.45 -14.34
N TRP A 184 3.86 21.17 -13.83
CA TRP A 184 3.43 19.80 -13.54
C TRP A 184 3.30 18.96 -14.81
N GLN A 185 2.80 19.53 -15.92
CA GLN A 185 2.75 18.84 -17.22
C GLN A 185 4.15 18.48 -17.72
N LYS A 186 5.10 19.42 -17.64
CA LYS A 186 6.50 19.18 -18.00
C LYS A 186 7.14 18.13 -17.10
N LYS A 187 6.88 18.20 -15.80
CA LYS A 187 7.40 17.23 -14.82
C LYS A 187 6.83 15.82 -15.05
N ALA A 188 5.54 15.70 -15.31
CA ALA A 188 4.92 14.42 -15.68
C ALA A 188 5.58 13.85 -16.93
N LYS A 189 5.75 14.65 -18.00
CA LYS A 189 6.44 14.23 -19.23
C LYS A 189 7.86 13.69 -18.93
N GLU A 190 8.63 14.37 -18.07
CA GLU A 190 9.97 13.97 -17.66
C GLU A 190 9.94 12.61 -16.90
N ILE A 191 9.00 12.45 -15.98
CA ILE A 191 8.87 11.23 -15.18
C ILE A 191 8.53 10.05 -16.09
N TYR A 192 7.50 10.16 -16.94
CA TYR A 192 7.09 9.06 -17.82
C TYR A 192 8.09 8.76 -18.93
N ALA A 193 8.87 9.73 -19.37
CA ALA A 193 10.02 9.49 -20.26
C ALA A 193 11.14 8.69 -19.57
N THR A 194 11.24 8.79 -18.24
CA THR A 194 12.25 8.11 -17.43
C THR A 194 11.77 6.75 -16.92
N ILE A 195 10.49 6.66 -16.54
CA ILE A 195 9.80 5.49 -15.96
C ILE A 195 8.46 5.34 -16.70
N PRO A 196 8.42 4.65 -17.85
CA PRO A 196 7.23 4.61 -18.70
C PRO A 196 5.98 4.01 -18.05
N ASP A 197 6.16 3.14 -17.08
CA ASP A 197 5.09 2.48 -16.31
C ASP A 197 4.84 3.11 -14.94
N PHE A 198 5.31 4.35 -14.71
CA PHE A 198 5.05 5.07 -13.47
C PHE A 198 3.55 5.14 -13.18
N GLY A 199 3.13 4.80 -11.95
CA GLY A 199 1.72 4.67 -11.62
C GLY A 199 0.99 5.98 -11.39
N GLY A 200 1.67 6.98 -10.85
CA GLY A 200 1.07 8.28 -10.51
C GLY A 200 1.46 8.78 -9.13
N PHE A 201 0.67 9.71 -8.60
CA PHE A 201 1.00 10.40 -7.36
C PHE A 201 0.01 10.11 -6.23
N LEU A 202 0.55 10.05 -5.01
CA LEU A 202 -0.20 10.14 -3.76
C LEU A 202 -0.05 11.55 -3.19
N VAL A 203 -1.15 12.16 -2.74
CA VAL A 203 -1.16 13.55 -2.29
C VAL A 203 -1.83 13.68 -0.92
N LYS A 204 -1.10 14.25 0.04
CA LYS A 204 -1.63 14.80 1.27
C LYS A 204 -1.61 16.33 1.13
N ALA A 205 -2.77 16.98 1.20
CA ALA A 205 -2.91 18.42 0.99
C ALA A 205 -3.73 19.07 2.10
N ASN A 206 -3.35 20.28 2.51
CA ASN A 206 -4.01 21.09 3.54
C ASN A 206 -4.26 20.33 4.86
N SER A 207 -3.34 19.49 5.25
CA SER A 207 -3.41 18.73 6.49
C SER A 207 -2.04 18.68 7.17
N GLU A 208 -2.00 18.92 8.47
CA GLU A 208 -0.79 18.81 9.31
C GLU A 208 0.43 19.56 8.72
N GLY A 209 0.22 20.79 8.29
CA GLY A 209 1.28 21.64 7.74
C GLY A 209 1.70 21.33 6.29
N GLN A 210 1.09 20.34 5.64
CA GLN A 210 1.34 20.11 4.22
C GLN A 210 0.58 21.13 3.37
N PRO A 211 1.24 21.75 2.37
CA PRO A 211 0.61 22.72 1.50
C PRO A 211 -0.46 22.08 0.63
N GLY A 212 -1.43 22.88 0.22
CA GLY A 212 -2.51 22.40 -0.64
C GLY A 212 -3.27 23.53 -1.33
N PRO A 213 -4.31 23.21 -2.11
CA PRO A 213 -5.09 24.19 -2.86
C PRO A 213 -5.80 25.20 -1.95
N GLY A 214 -6.15 24.83 -0.72
CA GLY A 214 -6.80 25.73 0.24
C GLY A 214 -5.96 26.95 0.61
N ASP A 215 -4.62 26.85 0.52
CA ASP A 215 -3.71 27.98 0.75
C ASP A 215 -3.93 29.12 -0.29
N TYR A 216 -4.58 28.82 -1.38
CA TYR A 216 -4.91 29.72 -2.50
C TYR A 216 -6.42 29.92 -2.68
N HIS A 217 -7.22 29.59 -1.66
CA HIS A 217 -8.69 29.63 -1.74
C HIS A 217 -9.27 28.78 -2.90
N ARG A 218 -8.63 27.63 -3.17
CA ARG A 218 -9.06 26.65 -4.16
C ARG A 218 -9.55 25.39 -3.46
N THR A 219 -10.38 24.63 -4.17
CA THR A 219 -10.92 23.35 -3.68
C THR A 219 -9.91 22.21 -3.83
N HIS A 220 -10.11 21.12 -3.09
CA HIS A 220 -9.35 19.90 -3.32
C HIS A 220 -9.52 19.36 -4.72
N ALA A 221 -10.69 19.54 -5.35
CA ALA A 221 -10.93 19.18 -6.74
C ALA A 221 -10.06 19.98 -7.71
N ASP A 222 -9.88 21.30 -7.49
CA ASP A 222 -9.00 22.11 -8.33
C ASP A 222 -7.55 21.61 -8.28
N GLY A 223 -7.06 21.30 -7.07
CA GLY A 223 -5.71 20.79 -6.87
C GLY A 223 -5.51 19.41 -7.47
N ALA A 224 -6.43 18.49 -7.22
CA ALA A 224 -6.36 17.12 -7.72
C ALA A 224 -6.47 17.08 -9.25
N ASN A 225 -7.36 17.87 -9.83
CA ASN A 225 -7.60 17.92 -11.27
C ASN A 225 -6.40 18.48 -12.03
N MET A 226 -5.71 19.49 -11.50
CA MET A 226 -4.47 19.99 -12.07
C MET A 226 -3.43 18.88 -12.23
N LEU A 227 -3.22 18.09 -11.19
CA LEU A 227 -2.27 16.97 -11.22
C LEU A 227 -2.76 15.82 -12.11
N ALA A 228 -4.06 15.54 -12.07
CA ALA A 228 -4.70 14.51 -12.88
C ALA A 228 -4.55 14.81 -14.38
N ASP A 229 -4.81 16.05 -14.79
CA ASP A 229 -4.63 16.49 -16.17
C ASP A 229 -3.16 16.36 -16.63
N ALA A 230 -2.19 16.57 -15.74
CA ALA A 230 -0.77 16.43 -16.06
C ALA A 230 -0.34 14.97 -16.32
N VAL A 231 -0.90 13.99 -15.57
CA VAL A 231 -0.52 12.58 -15.70
C VAL A 231 -1.44 11.76 -16.62
N LYS A 232 -2.64 12.23 -16.90
CA LYS A 232 -3.64 11.55 -17.74
C LYS A 232 -3.13 11.09 -19.11
N PRO A 233 -2.33 11.90 -19.86
CA PRO A 233 -1.81 11.48 -21.17
C PRO A 233 -0.95 10.21 -21.12
N TYR A 234 -0.48 9.83 -19.95
CA TYR A 234 0.39 8.68 -19.72
C TYR A 234 -0.30 7.52 -19.00
N GLY A 235 -1.60 7.63 -18.73
CA GLY A 235 -2.37 6.65 -17.97
C GLY A 235 -2.10 6.67 -16.45
N GLY A 236 -1.54 7.76 -15.94
CA GLY A 236 -1.29 7.94 -14.52
C GLY A 236 -2.54 8.30 -13.72
N ILE A 237 -2.51 7.96 -12.43
CA ILE A 237 -3.59 8.27 -11.48
C ILE A 237 -3.11 9.21 -10.38
N ILE A 238 -4.07 9.89 -9.76
CA ILE A 238 -3.87 10.68 -8.55
C ILE A 238 -4.66 10.05 -7.42
N MET A 239 -3.96 9.55 -6.40
CA MET A 239 -4.55 9.13 -5.14
C MET A 239 -4.55 10.34 -4.20
N TRP A 240 -5.72 10.94 -4.03
CA TRP A 240 -5.89 12.13 -3.20
C TRP A 240 -6.43 11.75 -1.84
N ARG A 241 -5.64 11.97 -0.79
CA ARG A 241 -6.09 11.62 0.57
C ARG A 241 -7.22 12.55 1.01
N SER A 242 -8.31 11.95 1.45
CA SER A 242 -9.48 12.67 1.96
C SER A 242 -9.39 12.99 3.45
N PHE A 243 -8.25 12.75 4.06
CA PHE A 243 -8.01 13.03 5.46
C PHE A 243 -7.42 14.44 5.62
N VAL A 244 -8.20 15.33 6.26
CA VAL A 244 -7.80 16.71 6.54
C VAL A 244 -8.14 17.06 7.98
N TYR A 245 -7.27 17.83 8.64
CA TYR A 245 -7.52 18.41 9.93
C TYR A 245 -7.67 19.94 9.80
N GLY A 246 -8.88 20.43 10.07
CA GLY A 246 -9.09 21.78 10.51
C GLY A 246 -8.90 22.92 9.51
N ALA A 247 -8.81 22.66 8.19
CA ALA A 247 -8.60 23.74 7.24
C ALA A 247 -9.82 24.68 7.16
N ASN A 248 -11.01 24.16 6.84
CA ASN A 248 -12.20 24.97 6.57
C ASN A 248 -13.33 24.77 7.60
N HIS A 249 -13.24 23.78 8.47
CA HIS A 249 -14.30 23.37 9.40
C HIS A 249 -13.85 23.45 10.86
N LYS A 250 -13.27 24.58 11.25
CA LYS A 250 -12.82 24.81 12.64
C LYS A 250 -14.00 24.70 13.62
N GLY A 251 -13.85 23.84 14.62
CA GLY A 251 -14.88 23.60 15.63
C GLY A 251 -15.90 22.51 15.29
N GLU A 252 -15.84 21.93 14.09
CA GLU A 252 -16.64 20.76 13.75
C GLU A 252 -16.01 19.48 14.33
N ASP A 253 -16.86 18.52 14.68
CA ASP A 253 -16.43 17.19 15.08
C ASP A 253 -15.51 16.57 14.02
N ARG A 254 -14.34 16.12 14.43
CA ARG A 254 -13.31 15.56 13.54
C ARG A 254 -13.81 14.36 12.71
N VAL A 255 -14.73 13.58 13.24
CA VAL A 255 -15.37 12.46 12.53
C VAL A 255 -16.12 12.94 11.28
N LYS A 256 -16.71 14.14 11.35
CA LYS A 256 -17.48 14.73 10.25
C LYS A 256 -16.62 15.49 9.25
N GLN A 257 -15.45 15.96 9.63
CA GLN A 257 -14.64 16.88 8.81
C GLN A 257 -14.34 16.32 7.42
N ALA A 258 -13.97 15.04 7.29
CA ALA A 258 -13.69 14.43 5.99
C ALA A 258 -14.94 14.43 5.09
N VAL A 259 -16.10 14.17 5.64
CA VAL A 259 -17.38 14.22 4.89
C VAL A 259 -17.70 15.65 4.49
N SER A 260 -17.66 16.61 5.44
CA SER A 260 -17.96 18.02 5.17
C SER A 260 -17.02 18.62 4.13
N GLU A 261 -15.73 18.24 4.14
CA GLU A 261 -14.74 18.76 3.21
C GLU A 261 -14.91 18.18 1.79
N PHE A 262 -15.28 16.91 1.64
CA PHE A 262 -15.23 16.22 0.36
C PHE A 262 -16.60 15.94 -0.29
N LYS A 263 -17.69 15.88 0.47
CA LYS A 263 -19.01 15.49 -0.03
C LYS A 263 -19.49 16.37 -1.19
N ASP A 264 -19.34 17.68 -1.10
CA ASP A 264 -19.82 18.63 -2.11
C ASP A 264 -18.95 18.66 -3.38
N MET A 265 -17.80 17.99 -3.32
CA MET A 265 -16.91 17.81 -4.47
C MET A 265 -17.10 16.47 -5.18
N ASP A 266 -17.99 15.58 -4.69
CA ASP A 266 -18.24 14.30 -5.30
C ASP A 266 -18.72 14.45 -6.75
N GLY A 267 -17.99 13.82 -7.68
CA GLY A 267 -18.21 13.94 -9.12
C GLY A 267 -17.59 15.19 -9.79
N LYS A 268 -16.85 16.04 -9.04
CA LYS A 268 -16.08 17.17 -9.60
C LYS A 268 -14.63 16.81 -9.90
N PHE A 269 -14.18 15.67 -9.45
CA PHE A 269 -12.84 15.14 -9.71
C PHE A 269 -12.76 14.54 -11.12
N ARG A 270 -11.57 14.58 -11.73
CA ARG A 270 -11.30 13.87 -12.99
C ARG A 270 -11.42 12.36 -12.79
N ASP A 271 -11.65 11.63 -13.88
CA ASP A 271 -11.82 10.18 -13.92
C ASP A 271 -10.59 9.38 -13.44
N ASN A 272 -9.40 9.97 -13.50
CA ASN A 272 -8.15 9.41 -13.00
C ASN A 272 -7.74 9.93 -11.61
N VAL A 273 -8.64 10.60 -10.89
CA VAL A 273 -8.50 10.90 -9.46
C VAL A 273 -9.25 9.85 -8.65
N ILE A 274 -8.59 9.35 -7.62
CA ILE A 274 -9.14 8.38 -6.66
C ILE A 274 -9.03 9.01 -5.27
N LEU A 275 -10.14 9.08 -4.54
CA LEU A 275 -10.09 9.51 -3.15
C LEU A 275 -9.58 8.37 -2.28
N GLN A 276 -8.50 8.63 -1.55
CA GLN A 276 -7.91 7.67 -0.62
C GLN A 276 -8.34 8.01 0.80
N SER A 277 -9.18 7.15 1.37
CA SER A 277 -9.82 7.36 2.67
C SER A 277 -9.36 6.32 3.67
N LYS A 278 -9.04 6.77 4.90
CA LYS A 278 -8.62 5.90 6.00
C LYS A 278 -9.80 5.05 6.49
N ASN A 279 -9.49 3.84 6.95
CA ASN A 279 -10.42 3.11 7.80
C ASN A 279 -10.54 3.81 9.16
N GLY A 280 -11.69 3.64 9.82
CA GLY A 280 -11.99 4.29 11.08
C GLY A 280 -12.54 5.71 10.91
N PRO A 281 -13.37 6.17 11.86
CA PRO A 281 -14.03 7.48 11.80
C PRO A 281 -13.04 8.63 11.95
N LEU A 282 -11.89 8.37 12.57
CA LEU A 282 -10.88 9.35 12.91
C LEU A 282 -9.51 8.69 12.92
N ASP A 283 -8.63 9.07 12.00
CA ASP A 283 -7.19 8.75 11.98
C ASP A 283 -6.84 7.29 12.32
N PHE A 284 -7.40 6.34 11.56
CA PHE A 284 -7.20 4.90 11.78
C PHE A 284 -7.68 4.38 13.14
N GLN A 285 -8.78 4.91 13.66
CA GLN A 285 -9.32 4.48 14.94
C GLN A 285 -9.45 2.95 15.02
N PRO A 286 -8.80 2.31 16.00
CA PRO A 286 -8.78 0.85 16.07
C PRO A 286 -10.05 0.24 16.67
N ARG A 287 -10.83 0.99 17.44
CA ARG A 287 -12.08 0.51 18.04
C ARG A 287 -13.21 0.46 17.02
N GLU A 288 -13.36 1.51 16.23
CA GLU A 288 -14.43 1.66 15.26
C GLU A 288 -13.84 1.74 13.85
N PRO A 289 -13.86 0.66 13.06
CA PRO A 289 -13.20 0.64 11.77
C PRO A 289 -13.93 1.40 10.66
N TYR A 290 -15.23 1.66 10.81
CA TYR A 290 -16.04 2.35 9.80
C TYR A 290 -15.73 3.84 9.71
N ALA A 291 -15.69 4.37 8.49
CA ALA A 291 -15.55 5.80 8.20
C ALA A 291 -16.72 6.30 7.33
N PRO A 292 -17.51 7.30 7.78
CA PRO A 292 -18.70 7.76 7.07
C PRO A 292 -18.45 8.25 5.64
N ILE A 293 -17.23 8.67 5.31
CA ILE A 293 -16.89 9.16 3.97
C ILE A 293 -17.12 8.13 2.88
N PHE A 294 -16.97 6.83 3.17
CA PHE A 294 -17.19 5.77 2.20
C PHE A 294 -18.66 5.71 1.70
N ASP A 295 -19.61 6.11 2.56
CA ASP A 295 -21.01 6.19 2.17
C ASP A 295 -21.43 7.53 1.58
N ASN A 296 -20.64 8.58 1.76
CA ASN A 296 -20.97 9.92 1.31
C ASN A 296 -20.38 10.27 -0.08
N ILE A 297 -19.41 9.50 -0.56
CA ILE A 297 -18.85 9.64 -1.91
C ILE A 297 -19.47 8.55 -2.81
N LYS A 298 -20.13 8.95 -3.89
CA LYS A 298 -20.90 8.03 -4.76
C LYS A 298 -20.44 8.01 -6.22
N LYS A 299 -19.80 9.09 -6.67
CA LYS A 299 -19.41 9.30 -8.08
C LYS A 299 -17.91 9.20 -8.28
N THR A 300 -17.14 9.63 -7.30
CA THR A 300 -15.67 9.64 -7.37
C THR A 300 -15.15 8.28 -6.92
N PRO A 301 -14.24 7.63 -7.66
CA PRO A 301 -13.62 6.38 -7.24
C PRO A 301 -12.95 6.49 -5.88
N GLN A 302 -13.05 5.42 -5.08
CA GLN A 302 -12.46 5.37 -3.74
C GLN A 302 -11.48 4.19 -3.60
N ILE A 303 -10.43 4.42 -2.82
CA ILE A 303 -9.50 3.42 -2.33
C ILE A 303 -9.48 3.47 -0.80
N ALA A 304 -9.55 2.32 -0.15
CA ALA A 304 -9.40 2.25 1.29
C ALA A 304 -7.93 2.33 1.68
N GLU A 305 -7.59 3.18 2.66
CA GLU A 305 -6.26 3.25 3.26
C GLU A 305 -6.30 2.56 4.62
N LEU A 306 -5.68 1.38 4.71
CA LEU A 306 -5.52 0.62 5.95
C LEU A 306 -4.15 0.93 6.56
N GLN A 307 -4.04 0.87 7.89
CA GLN A 307 -2.75 1.06 8.55
C GLN A 307 -2.16 -0.28 8.96
N ILE A 308 -1.09 -0.70 8.29
CA ILE A 308 -0.31 -1.88 8.67
C ILE A 308 0.65 -1.53 9.81
N THR A 309 1.14 -0.28 9.83
CA THR A 309 1.87 0.26 10.98
C THR A 309 0.93 0.33 12.19
N GLN A 310 1.40 -0.11 13.33
CA GLN A 310 0.57 -0.20 14.53
C GLN A 310 0.66 1.08 15.37
N GLU A 311 0.42 2.27 14.76
CA GLU A 311 0.62 3.57 15.40
C GLU A 311 -0.14 3.69 16.72
N TYR A 312 -1.40 3.25 16.75
CA TYR A 312 -2.26 3.30 17.93
C TYR A 312 -2.46 1.92 18.58
N LEU A 313 -1.75 0.92 18.11
CA LEU A 313 -1.92 -0.49 18.48
C LEU A 313 -0.59 -1.08 18.95
N GLY A 314 0.04 -0.44 19.93
CA GLY A 314 1.27 -0.92 20.55
C GLY A 314 2.55 -0.67 19.75
N GLN A 315 2.49 0.05 18.63
CA GLN A 315 3.66 0.52 17.88
C GLN A 315 4.66 -0.60 17.53
N SER A 316 4.16 -1.75 17.09
CA SER A 316 4.92 -2.99 16.82
C SER A 316 5.75 -3.51 18.01
N LYS A 317 5.46 -3.08 19.23
CA LYS A 317 6.02 -3.62 20.48
C LYS A 317 5.10 -4.63 21.15
N HIS A 318 3.85 -4.66 20.74
CA HIS A 318 2.83 -5.57 21.21
C HIS A 318 2.35 -6.46 20.07
N LEU A 319 2.01 -7.68 20.36
CA LEU A 319 1.29 -8.52 19.42
C LEU A 319 -0.07 -7.88 19.16
N THR A 320 -0.32 -7.49 17.91
CA THR A 320 -1.64 -7.05 17.44
C THR A 320 -1.82 -7.52 16.02
N TYR A 321 -2.68 -8.51 15.82
CA TYR A 321 -3.07 -9.00 14.51
C TYR A 321 -4.24 -8.18 13.99
N LEU A 322 -4.07 -7.56 12.82
CA LEU A 322 -4.97 -6.53 12.31
C LEU A 322 -6.09 -7.04 11.41
N ALA A 323 -5.98 -8.28 10.89
CA ALA A 323 -7.00 -8.81 9.98
C ALA A 323 -8.42 -8.82 10.56
N PRO A 324 -8.66 -9.12 11.85
CA PRO A 324 -10.01 -9.02 12.43
C PRO A 324 -10.61 -7.62 12.29
N MET A 325 -9.82 -6.55 12.52
CA MET A 325 -10.26 -5.16 12.37
C MET A 325 -10.57 -4.83 10.90
N TRP A 326 -9.76 -5.29 9.97
CA TRP A 326 -10.00 -5.05 8.55
C TRP A 326 -11.19 -5.83 8.02
N LYS A 327 -11.44 -7.03 8.54
CA LYS A 327 -12.67 -7.79 8.23
C LYS A 327 -13.92 -7.09 8.75
N GLU A 328 -13.86 -6.51 9.93
CA GLU A 328 -14.94 -5.68 10.47
C GLU A 328 -15.18 -4.45 9.57
N PHE A 329 -14.13 -3.74 9.14
CA PHE A 329 -14.23 -2.65 8.18
C PHE A 329 -14.94 -3.09 6.88
N PHE A 330 -14.56 -4.22 6.29
CA PHE A 330 -15.20 -4.74 5.08
C PHE A 330 -16.63 -5.27 5.30
N GLY A 331 -17.05 -5.45 6.55
CA GLY A 331 -18.45 -5.67 6.92
C GLY A 331 -19.34 -4.43 6.72
N PHE A 332 -18.75 -3.24 6.85
CA PHE A 332 -19.44 -1.96 6.64
C PHE A 332 -19.22 -1.40 5.23
N VAL A 333 -18.02 -1.53 4.70
CA VAL A 333 -17.61 -1.00 3.39
C VAL A 333 -17.48 -2.15 2.40
N ASN A 334 -18.41 -2.25 1.45
CA ASN A 334 -18.37 -3.29 0.45
C ASN A 334 -17.14 -3.15 -0.46
N PRO A 335 -16.19 -4.10 -0.45
CA PRO A 335 -14.98 -4.02 -1.25
C PRO A 335 -15.22 -3.88 -2.76
N SER A 336 -16.35 -4.39 -3.28
CA SER A 336 -16.69 -4.31 -4.70
C SER A 336 -16.94 -2.88 -5.19
N LYS A 337 -17.15 -1.93 -4.27
CA LYS A 337 -17.30 -0.49 -4.57
C LYS A 337 -15.96 0.25 -4.59
N LEU A 338 -14.89 -0.40 -4.14
CA LEU A 338 -13.55 0.17 -4.11
C LEU A 338 -12.81 -0.18 -5.40
N VAL A 339 -12.03 0.77 -5.92
CA VAL A 339 -11.12 0.50 -7.04
C VAL A 339 -9.78 -0.04 -6.56
N GLY A 340 -9.52 0.02 -5.27
CA GLY A 340 -8.29 -0.45 -4.65
C GLY A 340 -8.32 -0.50 -3.14
N ILE A 341 -7.28 -1.13 -2.60
CA ILE A 341 -6.96 -1.17 -1.18
C ILE A 341 -5.48 -0.79 -1.06
N SER A 342 -5.19 0.20 -0.23
CA SER A 342 -3.84 0.64 0.08
C SER A 342 -3.54 0.40 1.56
N GLY A 343 -2.28 0.17 1.90
CA GLY A 343 -1.84 -0.05 3.27
C GLY A 343 -0.62 0.78 3.62
N VAL A 344 -0.67 1.49 4.75
CA VAL A 344 0.50 2.17 5.29
C VAL A 344 1.47 1.13 5.81
N ALA A 345 2.61 0.99 5.14
CA ALA A 345 3.56 -0.09 5.37
C ALA A 345 4.31 0.06 6.71
N ASN A 346 4.50 -1.06 7.40
CA ASN A 346 5.46 -1.19 8.49
C ASN A 346 6.59 -2.13 8.04
N ILE A 347 7.39 -1.68 7.11
CA ILE A 347 8.49 -2.44 6.49
C ILE A 347 9.76 -1.61 6.58
N GLY A 348 10.78 -2.17 7.19
CA GLY A 348 12.07 -1.52 7.38
C GLY A 348 13.24 -2.48 7.21
N ASP A 349 14.41 -2.06 7.63
CA ASP A 349 15.66 -2.81 7.43
C ASP A 349 16.02 -3.74 8.60
N ASP A 350 15.14 -3.92 9.58
CA ASP A 350 15.37 -4.90 10.64
C ASP A 350 15.34 -6.35 10.13
N ALA A 351 15.78 -7.27 10.97
CA ALA A 351 15.86 -8.69 10.62
C ALA A 351 14.49 -9.31 10.30
N ASN A 352 13.44 -8.85 10.99
CA ASN A 352 12.06 -9.33 10.83
C ASN A 352 11.27 -8.57 9.75
N TRP A 353 11.83 -7.56 9.11
CA TRP A 353 11.16 -6.65 8.17
C TRP A 353 10.10 -5.73 8.79
N CYS A 354 9.44 -6.16 9.86
CA CYS A 354 8.27 -5.50 10.43
C CYS A 354 8.43 -5.15 11.93
N GLY A 355 9.64 -5.20 12.47
CA GLY A 355 9.97 -4.81 13.85
C GLY A 355 9.59 -5.82 14.94
N HIS A 356 8.68 -6.73 14.62
CA HIS A 356 8.21 -7.77 15.53
C HIS A 356 7.93 -9.06 14.75
N PRO A 357 8.26 -10.27 15.25
CA PRO A 357 8.04 -11.50 14.50
C PRO A 357 6.61 -11.67 13.98
N PHE A 358 5.61 -11.41 14.82
CA PHE A 358 4.20 -11.49 14.42
C PHE A 358 3.69 -10.30 13.58
N SER A 359 4.42 -9.20 13.50
CA SER A 359 4.01 -8.07 12.67
C SER A 359 4.08 -8.39 11.17
N GLN A 360 4.86 -9.38 10.76
CA GLN A 360 4.83 -9.90 9.39
C GLN A 360 3.46 -10.45 9.01
N ALA A 361 2.73 -11.04 9.96
CA ALA A 361 1.37 -11.52 9.75
C ALA A 361 0.42 -10.40 9.26
N ASN A 362 0.66 -9.15 9.68
CA ASN A 362 -0.15 -8.02 9.23
C ASN A 362 0.16 -7.64 7.77
N TRP A 363 1.42 -7.69 7.33
CA TRP A 363 1.78 -7.52 5.93
C TRP A 363 1.19 -8.65 5.06
N TYR A 364 1.33 -9.89 5.50
CA TYR A 364 0.72 -11.04 4.85
C TYR A 364 -0.81 -10.88 4.73
N ALA A 365 -1.47 -10.59 5.83
CA ALA A 365 -2.92 -10.43 5.88
C ALA A 365 -3.43 -9.28 5.01
N PHE A 366 -2.69 -8.15 4.98
CA PHE A 366 -3.01 -7.06 4.08
C PHE A 366 -3.06 -7.52 2.62
N GLY A 367 -2.03 -8.23 2.16
CA GLY A 367 -1.96 -8.71 0.78
C GLY A 367 -3.08 -9.72 0.47
N ARG A 368 -3.33 -10.67 1.36
CA ARG A 368 -4.40 -11.66 1.19
C ARG A 368 -5.79 -11.01 1.12
N LEU A 369 -6.09 -10.08 2.01
CA LEU A 369 -7.36 -9.34 2.00
C LEU A 369 -7.45 -8.36 0.83
N ALA A 370 -6.36 -7.76 0.38
CA ALA A 370 -6.37 -6.92 -0.81
C ALA A 370 -6.62 -7.74 -2.09
N TRP A 371 -6.18 -8.99 -2.12
CA TRP A 371 -6.50 -9.93 -3.21
C TRP A 371 -7.94 -10.44 -3.12
N ASN A 372 -8.31 -10.98 -1.96
CA ASN A 372 -9.63 -11.56 -1.71
C ASN A 372 -10.18 -11.13 -0.32
N PRO A 373 -10.96 -10.06 -0.23
CA PRO A 373 -11.56 -9.60 1.02
C PRO A 373 -12.55 -10.58 1.66
N SER A 374 -12.97 -11.65 0.95
CA SER A 374 -13.88 -12.65 1.50
C SER A 374 -13.22 -13.63 2.46
N LEU A 375 -11.87 -13.80 2.38
CA LEU A 375 -11.13 -14.66 3.30
C LEU A 375 -11.38 -14.28 4.76
N SER A 376 -11.42 -15.26 5.65
CA SER A 376 -11.52 -15.00 7.08
C SER A 376 -10.15 -14.61 7.67
N ALA A 377 -10.17 -13.91 8.79
CA ALA A 377 -8.96 -13.56 9.51
C ALA A 377 -8.26 -14.81 10.07
N GLU A 378 -9.03 -15.82 10.44
CA GLU A 378 -8.58 -17.11 10.92
C GLU A 378 -7.82 -17.89 9.84
N GLU A 379 -8.41 -18.04 8.65
CA GLU A 379 -7.75 -18.70 7.51
C GLU A 379 -6.41 -18.05 7.21
N ILE A 380 -6.36 -16.73 7.16
CA ILE A 380 -5.13 -15.98 6.87
C ILE A 380 -4.08 -16.16 8.00
N ALA A 381 -4.51 -16.17 9.26
CA ALA A 381 -3.63 -16.42 10.39
C ALA A 381 -3.01 -17.81 10.30
N HIS A 382 -3.83 -18.83 10.02
CA HIS A 382 -3.39 -20.20 9.82
C HIS A 382 -2.37 -20.32 8.69
N GLU A 383 -2.72 -19.80 7.49
CA GLU A 383 -1.82 -19.78 6.32
C GLU A 383 -0.44 -19.19 6.67
N TRP A 384 -0.44 -18.03 7.32
CA TRP A 384 0.82 -17.35 7.70
C TRP A 384 1.62 -18.17 8.70
N LEU A 385 0.92 -18.70 9.71
CA LEU A 385 1.55 -19.43 10.83
C LEU A 385 2.25 -20.70 10.35
N VAL A 386 1.55 -21.54 9.57
CA VAL A 386 2.11 -22.82 9.12
C VAL A 386 3.25 -22.64 8.14
N GLN A 387 3.20 -21.62 7.27
CA GLN A 387 4.29 -21.30 6.35
C GLN A 387 5.51 -20.69 7.06
N THR A 388 5.29 -19.89 8.12
CA THR A 388 6.37 -19.19 8.83
C THR A 388 7.15 -20.11 9.74
N TYR A 389 6.47 -21.04 10.41
CA TYR A 389 7.07 -21.93 11.42
C TYR A 389 7.23 -23.38 10.93
N GLU A 390 6.79 -23.67 9.71
CA GLU A 390 6.83 -25.01 9.11
C GLU A 390 6.27 -26.08 10.05
N ASN A 391 5.24 -25.72 10.80
CA ASN A 391 4.64 -26.56 11.85
C ASN A 391 3.12 -26.55 11.74
N GLN A 392 2.54 -27.74 11.54
CA GLN A 392 1.12 -27.98 11.34
C GLN A 392 0.47 -28.71 12.54
N ASP A 393 1.24 -28.99 13.63
CA ASP A 393 0.67 -29.60 14.80
C ASP A 393 -0.39 -28.67 15.44
N GLU A 394 -1.62 -29.14 15.53
CA GLU A 394 -2.73 -28.41 16.13
C GLU A 394 -2.45 -27.96 17.58
N LYS A 395 -1.60 -28.68 18.32
CA LYS A 395 -1.17 -28.25 19.65
C LYS A 395 -0.35 -26.97 19.65
N PHE A 396 0.27 -26.66 18.51
CA PHE A 396 0.99 -25.40 18.30
C PHE A 396 0.09 -24.38 17.60
N THR A 397 -0.55 -24.73 16.48
CA THR A 397 -1.26 -23.76 15.63
C THR A 397 -2.48 -23.17 16.33
N LYS A 398 -3.35 -23.99 16.93
CA LYS A 398 -4.60 -23.51 17.56
C LYS A 398 -4.38 -22.50 18.70
N PRO A 399 -3.48 -22.71 19.68
CA PRO A 399 -3.24 -21.70 20.71
C PRO A 399 -2.65 -20.39 20.17
N VAL A 400 -1.78 -20.46 19.15
CA VAL A 400 -1.15 -19.27 18.55
C VAL A 400 -2.16 -18.50 17.70
N GLU A 401 -2.97 -19.17 16.91
CA GLU A 401 -4.09 -18.56 16.18
C GLU A 401 -5.06 -17.84 17.12
N MET A 402 -5.47 -18.47 18.22
CA MET A 402 -6.32 -17.85 19.22
C MET A 402 -5.67 -16.61 19.82
N MET A 403 -4.38 -16.67 20.14
CA MET A 403 -3.60 -15.52 20.64
C MET A 403 -3.59 -14.38 19.60
N MET A 404 -3.37 -14.69 18.32
CA MET A 404 -3.40 -13.71 17.25
C MET A 404 -4.79 -13.09 17.12
N MET A 405 -5.84 -13.89 17.01
CA MET A 405 -7.21 -13.45 16.80
C MET A 405 -7.75 -12.55 17.92
N THR A 406 -7.34 -12.77 19.16
CA THR A 406 -7.79 -11.98 20.33
C THR A 406 -6.90 -10.77 20.61
N SER A 407 -5.74 -10.67 19.96
CA SER A 407 -4.72 -9.65 20.28
C SER A 407 -5.18 -8.22 19.99
N ARG A 408 -5.92 -7.99 18.92
CA ARG A 408 -6.48 -6.64 18.60
C ARG A 408 -7.43 -6.18 19.70
N GLU A 409 -8.35 -7.02 20.12
CA GLU A 409 -9.33 -6.66 21.15
C GLU A 409 -8.63 -6.43 22.50
N ALA A 410 -7.66 -7.26 22.86
CA ALA A 410 -6.84 -7.03 24.04
C ALA A 410 -6.15 -5.67 24.00
N CYS A 411 -5.53 -5.32 22.87
CA CYS A 411 -4.86 -4.03 22.69
C CYS A 411 -5.85 -2.85 22.81
N VAL A 412 -7.00 -2.94 22.17
CA VAL A 412 -8.04 -1.91 22.24
C VAL A 412 -8.52 -1.69 23.68
N ASN A 413 -8.70 -2.75 24.43
CA ASN A 413 -9.22 -2.70 25.78
C ASN A 413 -8.29 -2.01 26.78
N TYR A 414 -6.97 -2.16 26.64
CA TYR A 414 -6.04 -1.48 27.57
C TYR A 414 -5.49 -0.13 27.02
N MET A 415 -5.47 0.06 25.70
CA MET A 415 -4.97 1.30 25.09
C MET A 415 -6.04 2.37 24.91
N MET A 416 -7.29 1.96 24.80
CA MET A 416 -8.42 2.83 24.48
C MET A 416 -9.59 2.57 25.44
N PRO A 417 -9.47 2.94 26.73
CA PRO A 417 -10.58 2.83 27.66
C PRO A 417 -11.77 3.67 27.15
N LEU A 418 -12.98 3.24 27.52
CA LEU A 418 -14.24 3.90 27.22
C LEU A 418 -14.30 5.30 27.84
#